data_776416d3178c471bf0fb22a35df627c1
#
_entry.id   776416d3178c471bf0fb22a35df627c1
#
_cell.length_a   1.000
_cell.length_b   1.000
_cell.length_c   1.000
_cell.angle_alpha   90.00
_cell.angle_beta   90.00
_cell.angle_gamma   90.00
#
_symmetry.space_group_name_H-M   'P 1'
#
loop_
_entity.id
_entity.type
_entity.pdbx_description
1 polymer ?
#
loop_
_entity_poly.entity_id
_entity_poly.type
_entity_poly.pdbx_seq_one_letter_code
_entity_poly.pdbx_strand_id
1 'polypeptide(L)'
;MSVPTSGSVPSVDNPQPLRVLGIFAHPDDETFCIGGTLAKYITGGAEAMVVSFTRGEAGQIRNAALATRRTLGDRRAAELEHACRALGVQHVRCLDFGDGKLKSLPQETLVAAAVAIIREFRPHIVFTFDETGAYGHPDHIAISFATTAACRVAGDPSQFPEQIAQGLLPHKPDRLYHSYFPQNDRLLLRLLVDWLHSLDTDFRGSDDFIDALLLFADESAMLGYARDHMEVQWYPKGFYIIEQGEPATTLYLILSGCVDVIAEDDAGNRRHKISLGPGYFVGEVGLANGKPRNAHVVAAENTTCLVFSPAAPTNFAGRGEDAQYTVGDTGTAAGANAATTCIDVSDFVQHKVAALSQHRTQFRVRPGMFPEAMLQDLLGAEYFVQVLPPKTFSTELLPGEPSHFFGPAI
;
A
#
# COMPACT_ATOMS: atom_id res chain seq x y z
N MET A 1 -1.12 -74.67 0.66
CA MET A 1 -1.24 -73.63 1.68
C MET A 1 -0.62 -72.37 1.07
N SER A 2 -1.50 -71.49 0.55
CA SER A 2 -1.10 -70.24 -0.14
C SER A 2 -1.10 -69.10 0.90
N VAL A 3 0.02 -68.43 1.02
CA VAL A 3 0.18 -67.26 1.87
C VAL A 3 -0.51 -66.06 1.22
N PRO A 4 -1.36 -65.29 1.88
CA PRO A 4 -1.94 -64.08 1.31
C PRO A 4 -0.91 -62.95 1.21
N THR A 5 -0.81 -62.40 0.04
CA THR A 5 -0.01 -61.18 -0.31
C THR A 5 -0.45 -60.00 0.52
N SER A 6 0.53 -59.30 1.07
CA SER A 6 0.43 -58.09 1.87
C SER A 6 -0.38 -57.03 1.16
N GLY A 7 -1.42 -56.54 1.84
CA GLY A 7 -2.14 -55.33 1.43
C GLY A 7 -1.21 -54.13 1.43
N SER A 8 -1.23 -53.42 0.33
CA SER A 8 -0.59 -52.09 0.22
C SER A 8 -1.21 -51.13 1.24
N VAL A 9 -0.38 -50.61 2.13
CA VAL A 9 -0.73 -49.48 3.00
C VAL A 9 -1.11 -48.31 2.08
N PRO A 10 -2.26 -47.65 2.27
CA PRO A 10 -2.58 -46.47 1.48
C PRO A 10 -1.52 -45.40 1.78
N SER A 11 -0.97 -44.82 0.72
CA SER A 11 -0.07 -43.68 0.78
C SER A 11 -0.74 -42.57 1.59
N VAL A 12 -0.04 -42.06 2.58
CA VAL A 12 -0.41 -40.83 3.32
C VAL A 12 -0.65 -39.75 2.28
N ASP A 13 -1.90 -39.30 2.17
CA ASP A 13 -2.29 -38.21 1.27
C ASP A 13 -1.38 -37.02 1.55
N ASN A 14 -0.61 -36.62 0.54
CA ASN A 14 0.13 -35.38 0.59
C ASN A 14 -0.91 -34.24 0.65
N PRO A 15 -0.98 -33.45 1.74
CA PRO A 15 -2.00 -32.44 1.86
C PRO A 15 -1.88 -31.49 0.64
N GLN A 16 -3.00 -31.23 0.01
CA GLN A 16 -3.04 -30.28 -1.13
C GLN A 16 -2.49 -28.93 -0.66
N PRO A 17 -1.66 -28.24 -1.47
CA PRO A 17 -1.10 -26.96 -1.09
C PRO A 17 -2.20 -25.94 -0.81
N LEU A 18 -1.98 -25.07 0.15
CA LEU A 18 -2.83 -23.91 0.39
C LEU A 18 -2.90 -23.08 -0.89
N ARG A 19 -4.12 -22.73 -1.36
CA ARG A 19 -4.34 -21.92 -2.55
C ARG A 19 -4.81 -20.53 -2.17
N VAL A 20 -4.06 -19.51 -2.59
CA VAL A 20 -4.31 -18.10 -2.31
C VAL A 20 -4.61 -17.36 -3.61
N LEU A 21 -5.69 -16.60 -3.64
CA LEU A 21 -6.14 -15.83 -4.78
C LEU A 21 -6.25 -14.35 -4.42
N GLY A 22 -5.52 -13.49 -5.14
CA GLY A 22 -5.71 -12.03 -5.11
C GLY A 22 -6.53 -11.58 -6.31
N ILE A 23 -7.60 -10.82 -6.10
CA ILE A 23 -8.42 -10.20 -7.15
C ILE A 23 -8.41 -8.69 -6.95
N PHE A 24 -7.86 -7.96 -7.93
CA PHE A 24 -7.65 -6.52 -7.87
C PHE A 24 -8.06 -5.83 -9.17
N ALA A 25 -8.10 -4.50 -9.15
CA ALA A 25 -8.56 -3.70 -10.27
C ALA A 25 -7.45 -3.44 -11.30
N HIS A 26 -6.23 -3.10 -10.83
CA HIS A 26 -5.13 -2.66 -11.69
C HIS A 26 -3.85 -3.44 -11.39
N PRO A 27 -2.91 -3.51 -12.36
CA PRO A 27 -1.54 -3.94 -12.10
C PRO A 27 -0.87 -3.00 -11.10
N ASP A 28 -0.33 -3.51 -10.01
CA ASP A 28 0.34 -2.95 -8.83
C ASP A 28 -0.45 -3.10 -7.51
N ASP A 29 -1.77 -3.13 -7.56
CA ASP A 29 -2.63 -3.30 -6.38
C ASP A 29 -2.26 -4.55 -5.55
N GLU A 30 -1.92 -5.66 -6.23
CA GLU A 30 -1.54 -6.92 -5.58
C GLU A 30 -0.30 -6.76 -4.70
N THR A 31 0.66 -5.99 -5.20
CA THR A 31 1.92 -5.79 -4.50
C THR A 31 1.71 -4.93 -3.27
N PHE A 32 0.90 -3.86 -3.36
CA PHE A 32 0.58 -3.01 -2.22
C PHE A 32 -0.25 -3.73 -1.17
N CYS A 33 -1.30 -4.40 -1.59
CA CYS A 33 -2.29 -4.97 -0.71
C CYS A 33 -1.80 -6.23 0.01
N ILE A 34 -1.10 -7.13 -0.72
CA ILE A 34 -0.80 -8.49 -0.22
C ILE A 34 0.59 -9.01 -0.62
N GLY A 35 1.50 -8.15 -1.12
CA GLY A 35 2.77 -8.61 -1.68
C GLY A 35 3.63 -9.36 -0.67
N GLY A 36 3.74 -8.86 0.56
CA GLY A 36 4.47 -9.54 1.63
C GLY A 36 3.81 -10.86 2.05
N THR A 37 2.49 -10.86 2.19
CA THR A 37 1.68 -12.06 2.50
C THR A 37 1.85 -13.11 1.41
N LEU A 38 1.76 -12.75 0.12
CA LEU A 38 2.00 -13.68 -0.98
C LEU A 38 3.39 -14.31 -0.89
N ALA A 39 4.45 -13.48 -0.76
CA ALA A 39 5.82 -13.98 -0.67
C ALA A 39 6.00 -14.94 0.51
N LYS A 40 5.45 -14.61 1.67
CA LYS A 40 5.49 -15.41 2.89
C LYS A 40 4.83 -16.79 2.68
N TYR A 41 3.59 -16.80 2.23
CA TYR A 41 2.83 -18.05 2.09
C TYR A 41 3.34 -18.94 0.96
N ILE A 42 3.80 -18.35 -0.15
CA ILE A 42 4.43 -19.09 -1.25
C ILE A 42 5.74 -19.74 -0.79
N THR A 43 6.55 -19.02 -0.02
CA THR A 43 7.77 -19.59 0.60
C THR A 43 7.43 -20.77 1.51
N GLY A 44 6.28 -20.74 2.18
CA GLY A 44 5.73 -21.84 2.97
C GLY A 44 5.08 -22.96 2.16
N GLY A 45 5.10 -22.92 0.83
CA GLY A 45 4.58 -23.97 -0.05
C GLY A 45 3.15 -23.74 -0.56
N ALA A 46 2.59 -22.54 -0.40
CA ALA A 46 1.29 -22.20 -0.97
C ALA A 46 1.38 -22.00 -2.49
N GLU A 47 0.28 -22.32 -3.18
CA GLU A 47 0.05 -22.01 -4.59
C GLU A 47 -0.75 -20.69 -4.66
N ALA A 48 -0.30 -19.72 -5.47
CA ALA A 48 -0.94 -18.43 -5.55
C ALA A 48 -1.34 -18.04 -6.97
N MET A 49 -2.49 -17.35 -7.07
CA MET A 49 -2.94 -16.68 -8.29
C MET A 49 -3.23 -15.23 -7.99
N VAL A 50 -2.83 -14.35 -8.92
CA VAL A 50 -3.16 -12.93 -8.92
C VAL A 50 -3.93 -12.60 -10.20
N VAL A 51 -5.01 -11.85 -10.04
CA VAL A 51 -5.85 -11.40 -11.16
C VAL A 51 -6.05 -9.89 -11.05
N SER A 52 -5.64 -9.16 -12.09
CA SER A 52 -6.01 -7.78 -12.32
C SER A 52 -7.15 -7.69 -13.32
N PHE A 53 -8.21 -6.95 -13.02
CA PHE A 53 -9.39 -6.85 -13.91
C PHE A 53 -9.20 -5.88 -15.06
N THR A 54 -8.21 -5.00 -15.00
CA THR A 54 -7.85 -4.10 -16.09
C THR A 54 -6.36 -4.16 -16.38
N ARG A 55 -5.96 -3.52 -17.46
CA ARG A 55 -4.56 -3.39 -17.83
C ARG A 55 -3.93 -2.10 -17.28
N GLY A 56 -4.70 -1.29 -16.54
CA GLY A 56 -4.24 -0.02 -15.98
C GLY A 56 -3.89 1.03 -17.05
N GLU A 57 -4.53 0.98 -18.20
CA GLU A 57 -4.20 1.80 -19.38
C GLU A 57 -4.58 3.26 -19.25
N ALA A 58 -5.47 3.62 -18.30
CA ALA A 58 -5.82 5.01 -18.01
C ALA A 58 -4.86 5.68 -16.99
N GLY A 59 -4.00 4.90 -16.34
CA GLY A 59 -3.04 5.39 -15.35
C GLY A 59 -2.12 6.48 -15.86
N GLN A 60 -1.43 7.19 -14.99
CA GLN A 60 -0.46 8.21 -15.36
C GLN A 60 0.76 7.60 -16.06
N ILE A 61 1.33 8.33 -17.03
CA ILE A 61 2.60 7.97 -17.67
C ILE A 61 3.69 8.78 -16.97
N ARG A 62 4.36 8.19 -15.99
CA ARG A 62 5.38 8.89 -15.20
C ARG A 62 6.74 8.94 -15.88
N ASN A 63 6.98 8.05 -16.85
CA ASN A 63 8.20 8.06 -17.66
C ASN A 63 7.84 7.82 -19.13
N ALA A 64 7.91 8.89 -19.92
CA ALA A 64 7.59 8.86 -21.34
C ALA A 64 8.52 7.96 -22.17
N ALA A 65 9.71 7.62 -21.65
CA ALA A 65 10.63 6.68 -22.30
C ALA A 65 10.17 5.23 -22.17
N LEU A 66 9.33 4.90 -21.16
CA LEU A 66 8.87 3.52 -20.90
C LEU A 66 7.54 3.20 -21.58
N ALA A 67 6.64 4.17 -21.69
CA ALA A 67 5.31 3.96 -22.24
C ALA A 67 4.74 5.21 -22.91
N THR A 68 3.81 4.97 -23.81
CA THR A 68 2.91 5.99 -24.38
C THR A 68 1.48 5.62 -23.99
N ARG A 69 0.51 6.51 -24.21
CA ARG A 69 -0.91 6.20 -23.95
C ARG A 69 -1.38 4.93 -24.68
N ARG A 70 -0.81 4.62 -25.83
CA ARG A 70 -1.17 3.42 -26.63
C ARG A 70 -0.53 2.15 -26.12
N THR A 71 0.60 2.24 -25.42
CA THR A 71 1.37 1.07 -24.97
C THR A 71 1.32 0.84 -23.47
N LEU A 72 0.70 1.77 -22.73
CA LEU A 72 0.71 1.72 -21.24
C LEU A 72 0.08 0.42 -20.72
N GLY A 73 -1.10 0.05 -21.21
CA GLY A 73 -1.77 -1.18 -20.77
C GLY A 73 -0.93 -2.44 -21.00
N ASP A 74 -0.29 -2.56 -22.20
CA ASP A 74 0.59 -3.71 -22.48
C ASP A 74 1.82 -3.71 -21.56
N ARG A 75 2.37 -2.53 -21.27
CA ARG A 75 3.51 -2.39 -20.36
C ARG A 75 3.15 -2.77 -18.93
N ARG A 76 2.03 -2.25 -18.42
CA ARG A 76 1.58 -2.54 -17.05
C ARG A 76 1.20 -4.01 -16.88
N ALA A 77 0.58 -4.64 -17.89
CA ALA A 77 0.33 -6.08 -17.86
C ALA A 77 1.63 -6.90 -17.76
N ALA A 78 2.66 -6.53 -18.52
CA ALA A 78 3.98 -7.17 -18.42
C ALA A 78 4.67 -6.88 -17.07
N GLU A 79 4.52 -5.68 -16.54
CA GLU A 79 5.03 -5.31 -15.21
C GLU A 79 4.37 -6.13 -14.11
N LEU A 80 3.05 -6.37 -14.17
CA LEU A 80 2.32 -7.28 -13.27
C LEU A 80 2.91 -8.69 -13.28
N GLU A 81 3.18 -9.25 -14.45
CA GLU A 81 3.81 -10.57 -14.56
C GLU A 81 5.21 -10.61 -13.91
N HIS A 82 5.99 -9.54 -14.09
CA HIS A 82 7.33 -9.45 -13.49
C HIS A 82 7.25 -9.27 -11.96
N ALA A 83 6.35 -8.43 -11.46
CA ALA A 83 6.11 -8.23 -10.04
C ALA A 83 5.64 -9.53 -9.37
N CYS A 84 4.66 -10.19 -9.94
CA CYS A 84 4.18 -11.49 -9.46
C CYS A 84 5.28 -12.56 -9.45
N ARG A 85 6.15 -12.57 -10.45
CA ARG A 85 7.32 -13.47 -10.47
C ARG A 85 8.30 -13.16 -9.35
N ALA A 86 8.53 -11.88 -9.04
CA ALA A 86 9.40 -11.48 -7.92
C ALA A 86 8.83 -11.91 -6.56
N LEU A 87 7.50 -12.00 -6.43
CA LEU A 87 6.81 -12.53 -5.25
C LEU A 87 6.72 -14.05 -5.22
N GLY A 88 7.07 -14.74 -6.34
CA GLY A 88 6.94 -16.20 -6.46
C GLY A 88 5.55 -16.67 -6.89
N VAL A 89 4.65 -15.79 -7.30
CA VAL A 89 3.29 -16.13 -7.75
C VAL A 89 3.35 -16.98 -9.03
N GLN A 90 2.65 -18.10 -9.03
CA GLN A 90 2.68 -19.08 -10.12
C GLN A 90 1.68 -18.78 -11.24
N HIS A 91 0.54 -18.16 -10.91
CA HIS A 91 -0.53 -17.90 -11.85
C HIS A 91 -0.89 -16.41 -11.86
N VAL A 92 -0.82 -15.79 -13.04
CA VAL A 92 -1.12 -14.37 -13.21
C VAL A 92 -2.13 -14.21 -14.35
N ARG A 93 -3.15 -13.37 -14.14
CA ARG A 93 -4.08 -12.96 -15.20
C ARG A 93 -4.26 -11.46 -15.17
N CYS A 94 -4.16 -10.86 -16.34
CA CYS A 94 -4.52 -9.47 -16.57
C CYS A 94 -5.69 -9.45 -17.55
N LEU A 95 -6.87 -9.08 -17.05
CA LEU A 95 -8.09 -8.98 -17.84
C LEU A 95 -8.18 -7.60 -18.51
N ASP A 96 -9.14 -7.42 -19.42
CA ASP A 96 -9.28 -6.21 -20.22
C ASP A 96 -10.72 -5.65 -20.12
N PHE A 97 -11.18 -5.39 -18.89
CA PHE A 97 -12.49 -4.77 -18.66
C PHE A 97 -12.49 -3.26 -18.83
N GLY A 98 -11.31 -2.66 -19.03
CA GLY A 98 -11.11 -1.23 -19.23
C GLY A 98 -10.92 -0.45 -17.93
N ASP A 99 -9.75 0.15 -17.80
CA ASP A 99 -9.36 0.98 -16.66
C ASP A 99 -10.23 2.25 -16.58
N GLY A 100 -10.68 2.58 -15.36
CA GLY A 100 -11.62 3.68 -15.09
C GLY A 100 -13.08 3.36 -15.43
N LYS A 101 -13.39 2.12 -15.90
CA LYS A 101 -14.72 1.75 -16.39
C LYS A 101 -15.44 0.72 -15.54
N LEU A 102 -14.76 0.05 -14.59
CA LEU A 102 -15.34 -1.07 -13.84
C LEU A 102 -16.63 -0.68 -13.11
N LYS A 103 -16.68 0.52 -12.50
CA LYS A 103 -17.91 1.02 -11.87
C LYS A 103 -19.09 1.20 -12.82
N SER A 104 -18.82 1.35 -14.13
CA SER A 104 -19.85 1.59 -15.15
C SER A 104 -20.36 0.29 -15.79
N LEU A 105 -19.69 -0.82 -15.54
CA LEU A 105 -20.11 -2.13 -16.03
C LEU A 105 -21.24 -2.69 -15.17
N PRO A 106 -22.12 -3.54 -15.75
CA PRO A 106 -23.07 -4.31 -14.95
C PRO A 106 -22.32 -5.12 -13.90
N GLN A 107 -22.71 -4.98 -12.63
CA GLN A 107 -22.04 -5.69 -11.53
C GLN A 107 -22.01 -7.20 -11.75
N GLU A 108 -23.07 -7.77 -12.32
CA GLU A 108 -23.18 -9.19 -12.65
C GLU A 108 -22.06 -9.67 -13.60
N THR A 109 -21.61 -8.83 -14.52
CA THR A 109 -20.49 -9.15 -15.43
C THR A 109 -19.18 -9.36 -14.67
N LEU A 110 -18.88 -8.46 -13.70
CA LEU A 110 -17.70 -8.57 -12.86
C LEU A 110 -17.79 -9.77 -11.91
N VAL A 111 -18.98 -9.99 -11.32
CA VAL A 111 -19.24 -11.15 -10.46
C VAL A 111 -19.07 -12.45 -11.24
N ALA A 112 -19.64 -12.56 -12.46
CA ALA A 112 -19.50 -13.74 -13.28
C ALA A 112 -18.04 -14.09 -13.59
N ALA A 113 -17.23 -13.07 -13.93
CA ALA A 113 -15.79 -13.25 -14.17
C ALA A 113 -15.07 -13.74 -12.90
N ALA A 114 -15.33 -13.12 -11.75
CA ALA A 114 -14.74 -13.54 -10.48
C ALA A 114 -15.17 -14.95 -10.06
N VAL A 115 -16.45 -15.32 -10.26
CA VAL A 115 -16.96 -16.68 -9.99
C VAL A 115 -16.23 -17.71 -10.86
N ALA A 116 -16.04 -17.42 -12.15
CA ALA A 116 -15.33 -18.34 -13.06
C ALA A 116 -13.89 -18.57 -12.57
N ILE A 117 -13.18 -17.52 -12.17
CA ILE A 117 -11.82 -17.59 -11.64
C ILE A 117 -11.77 -18.41 -10.35
N ILE A 118 -12.70 -18.16 -9.41
CA ILE A 118 -12.79 -18.89 -8.14
C ILE A 118 -13.05 -20.39 -8.40
N ARG A 119 -13.98 -20.73 -9.29
CA ARG A 119 -14.30 -22.11 -9.65
C ARG A 119 -13.15 -22.84 -10.33
N GLU A 120 -12.41 -22.14 -11.18
CA GLU A 120 -11.27 -22.70 -11.90
C GLU A 120 -10.07 -22.92 -10.98
N PHE A 121 -9.64 -21.89 -10.26
CA PHE A 121 -8.45 -21.95 -9.40
C PHE A 121 -8.72 -22.68 -8.09
N ARG A 122 -9.96 -22.69 -7.59
CA ARG A 122 -10.41 -23.35 -6.35
C ARG A 122 -9.61 -22.89 -5.11
N PRO A 123 -9.54 -21.56 -4.81
CA PRO A 123 -8.77 -21.03 -3.71
C PRO A 123 -9.38 -21.38 -2.34
N HIS A 124 -8.53 -21.59 -1.35
CA HIS A 124 -8.94 -21.62 0.07
C HIS A 124 -9.15 -20.20 0.59
N ILE A 125 -8.28 -19.27 0.19
CA ILE A 125 -8.27 -17.88 0.63
C ILE A 125 -8.36 -16.94 -0.57
N VAL A 126 -9.22 -15.93 -0.45
CA VAL A 126 -9.36 -14.85 -1.43
C VAL A 126 -9.05 -13.52 -0.76
N PHE A 127 -8.30 -12.67 -1.44
CA PHE A 127 -8.01 -11.29 -1.07
C PHE A 127 -8.55 -10.31 -2.10
N THR A 128 -9.04 -9.17 -1.63
CA THR A 128 -9.45 -8.03 -2.45
C THR A 128 -9.40 -6.74 -1.63
N PHE A 129 -9.81 -5.61 -2.19
CA PHE A 129 -9.96 -4.35 -1.46
C PHE A 129 -11.09 -4.42 -0.43
N ASP A 130 -11.07 -3.48 0.51
CA ASP A 130 -12.23 -3.20 1.36
C ASP A 130 -13.36 -2.52 0.56
N GLU A 131 -14.48 -2.32 1.21
CA GLU A 131 -15.68 -1.69 0.61
C GLU A 131 -15.46 -0.22 0.21
N THR A 132 -14.44 0.44 0.77
CA THR A 132 -14.07 1.82 0.41
C THR A 132 -13.10 1.87 -0.77
N GLY A 133 -12.57 0.73 -1.21
CA GLY A 133 -11.58 0.64 -2.28
C GLY A 133 -10.24 1.23 -1.87
N ALA A 134 -9.82 1.01 -0.63
CA ALA A 134 -8.62 1.52 0.01
C ALA A 134 -8.64 3.05 0.19
N TYR A 135 -8.65 3.82 -0.88
CA TYR A 135 -8.64 5.29 -0.89
C TYR A 135 -9.79 5.90 -1.71
N GLY A 136 -10.86 5.15 -1.92
CA GLY A 136 -12.05 5.65 -2.62
C GLY A 136 -12.00 5.52 -4.14
N HIS A 137 -11.06 4.73 -4.69
CA HIS A 137 -11.00 4.55 -6.14
C HIS A 137 -12.23 3.79 -6.65
N PRO A 138 -12.97 4.32 -7.65
CA PRO A 138 -14.23 3.70 -8.07
C PRO A 138 -14.11 2.28 -8.62
N ASP A 139 -13.01 1.95 -9.31
CA ASP A 139 -12.77 0.61 -9.83
C ASP A 139 -12.41 -0.37 -8.70
N HIS A 140 -11.67 0.07 -7.67
CA HIS A 140 -11.38 -0.76 -6.48
C HIS A 140 -12.66 -1.10 -5.74
N ILE A 141 -13.56 -0.13 -5.55
CA ILE A 141 -14.89 -0.33 -4.94
C ILE A 141 -15.69 -1.36 -5.75
N ALA A 142 -15.72 -1.22 -7.08
CA ALA A 142 -16.44 -2.13 -7.95
C ALA A 142 -15.92 -3.57 -7.85
N ILE A 143 -14.60 -3.77 -7.80
CA ILE A 143 -13.97 -5.09 -7.67
C ILE A 143 -14.15 -5.67 -6.26
N SER A 144 -14.06 -4.84 -5.22
CA SER A 144 -14.37 -5.26 -3.84
C SER A 144 -15.77 -5.89 -3.75
N PHE A 145 -16.78 -5.19 -4.26
CA PHE A 145 -18.16 -5.69 -4.27
C PHE A 145 -18.31 -6.95 -5.13
N ALA A 146 -17.72 -6.97 -6.33
CA ALA A 146 -17.81 -8.12 -7.25
C ALA A 146 -17.18 -9.37 -6.64
N THR A 147 -15.97 -9.24 -6.08
CA THR A 147 -15.23 -10.36 -5.46
C THR A 147 -15.95 -10.87 -4.23
N THR A 148 -16.47 -9.96 -3.39
CA THR A 148 -17.24 -10.32 -2.20
C THR A 148 -18.52 -11.09 -2.57
N ALA A 149 -19.25 -10.62 -3.57
CA ALA A 149 -20.43 -11.33 -4.08
C ALA A 149 -20.06 -12.69 -4.68
N ALA A 150 -19.00 -12.75 -5.48
CA ALA A 150 -18.52 -13.99 -6.10
C ALA A 150 -18.16 -15.06 -5.05
N CYS A 151 -17.43 -14.69 -3.97
CA CYS A 151 -17.11 -15.63 -2.90
C CYS A 151 -18.33 -16.22 -2.20
N ARG A 152 -19.44 -15.48 -2.15
CA ARG A 152 -20.69 -15.95 -1.55
C ARG A 152 -21.42 -16.96 -2.42
N VAL A 153 -21.35 -16.80 -3.76
CA VAL A 153 -22.19 -17.58 -4.70
C VAL A 153 -21.42 -18.63 -5.50
N ALA A 154 -20.08 -18.60 -5.55
CA ALA A 154 -19.30 -19.52 -6.40
C ALA A 154 -19.47 -21.01 -6.03
N GLY A 155 -19.86 -21.30 -4.78
CA GLY A 155 -20.20 -22.65 -4.32
C GLY A 155 -21.60 -23.14 -4.68
N ASP A 156 -22.48 -22.26 -5.17
CA ASP A 156 -23.84 -22.60 -5.53
C ASP A 156 -23.92 -22.96 -7.04
N PRO A 157 -24.27 -24.21 -7.41
CA PRO A 157 -24.35 -24.60 -8.79
C PRO A 157 -25.51 -23.95 -9.57
N SER A 158 -26.51 -23.39 -8.89
CA SER A 158 -27.62 -22.66 -9.52
C SER A 158 -27.22 -21.26 -10.00
N GLN A 159 -26.13 -20.73 -9.47
CA GLN A 159 -25.56 -19.46 -9.89
C GLN A 159 -24.61 -19.68 -11.07
N PHE A 160 -24.78 -18.89 -12.13
CA PHE A 160 -24.00 -19.01 -13.37
C PHE A 160 -23.95 -20.45 -13.90
N PRO A 161 -25.14 -21.08 -14.21
CA PRO A 161 -25.23 -22.49 -14.64
C PRO A 161 -24.49 -22.75 -15.95
N GLU A 162 -24.30 -21.74 -16.79
CA GLU A 162 -23.50 -21.84 -18.02
C GLU A 162 -22.04 -22.18 -17.75
N GLN A 163 -21.46 -21.70 -16.64
CA GLN A 163 -20.10 -22.05 -16.23
C GLN A 163 -20.02 -23.51 -15.78
N ILE A 164 -21.05 -24.01 -15.10
CA ILE A 164 -21.14 -25.41 -14.73
C ILE A 164 -21.22 -26.29 -15.97
N ALA A 165 -22.03 -25.90 -16.97
CA ALA A 165 -22.11 -26.60 -18.26
C ALA A 165 -20.78 -26.61 -19.03
N GLN A 166 -19.90 -25.63 -18.78
CA GLN A 166 -18.54 -25.57 -19.32
C GLN A 166 -17.51 -26.36 -18.48
N GLY A 167 -17.95 -27.04 -17.42
CA GLY A 167 -17.09 -27.87 -16.56
C GLY A 167 -16.46 -27.18 -15.37
N LEU A 168 -16.79 -25.92 -15.10
CA LEU A 168 -16.33 -25.21 -13.88
C LEU A 168 -17.17 -25.66 -12.68
N LEU A 169 -16.64 -26.58 -11.88
CA LEU A 169 -17.35 -27.15 -10.73
C LEU A 169 -17.52 -26.11 -9.62
N PRO A 170 -18.63 -26.14 -8.87
CA PRO A 170 -18.85 -25.28 -7.73
C PRO A 170 -17.69 -25.32 -6.75
N HIS A 171 -17.28 -24.17 -6.26
CA HIS A 171 -16.24 -24.05 -5.24
C HIS A 171 -16.50 -22.86 -4.34
N LYS A 172 -16.54 -23.08 -3.03
CA LYS A 172 -16.68 -22.02 -2.02
C LYS A 172 -15.34 -21.82 -1.33
N PRO A 173 -14.73 -20.63 -1.43
CA PRO A 173 -13.53 -20.32 -0.65
C PRO A 173 -13.79 -20.43 0.86
N ASP A 174 -12.77 -20.85 1.62
CA ASP A 174 -12.87 -20.96 3.08
C ASP A 174 -12.87 -19.56 3.74
N ARG A 175 -12.13 -18.61 3.15
CA ARG A 175 -11.93 -17.27 3.69
C ARG A 175 -11.96 -16.21 2.59
N LEU A 176 -12.50 -15.04 2.95
CA LEU A 176 -12.34 -13.79 2.20
C LEU A 176 -11.78 -12.73 3.13
N TYR A 177 -10.73 -12.09 2.68
CA TYR A 177 -10.09 -10.97 3.36
C TYR A 177 -10.15 -9.70 2.50
N HIS A 178 -10.52 -8.61 3.13
CA HIS A 178 -10.38 -7.26 2.59
C HIS A 178 -9.06 -6.66 3.10
N SER A 179 -8.26 -6.08 2.21
CA SER A 179 -7.06 -5.35 2.60
C SER A 179 -7.46 -4.14 3.43
N TYR A 180 -6.71 -3.90 4.50
CA TYR A 180 -6.92 -2.80 5.41
C TYR A 180 -5.64 -2.02 5.60
N PHE A 181 -5.72 -0.71 5.47
CA PHE A 181 -4.60 0.19 5.65
C PHE A 181 -4.83 1.02 6.93
N PRO A 182 -4.11 0.72 8.05
CA PRO A 182 -4.26 1.49 9.27
C PRO A 182 -3.81 2.93 9.05
N GLN A 183 -4.62 3.89 9.45
CA GLN A 183 -4.27 5.31 9.36
C GLN A 183 -3.31 5.67 10.49
N ASN A 184 -2.03 5.87 10.16
CA ASN A 184 -0.99 6.25 11.11
C ASN A 184 -0.07 7.35 10.57
N ASP A 185 -0.66 8.53 10.30
CA ASP A 185 0.01 9.68 9.67
C ASP A 185 1.23 10.16 10.48
N ARG A 186 1.16 10.06 11.81
CA ARG A 186 2.26 10.46 12.70
C ARG A 186 3.45 9.53 12.62
N LEU A 187 3.20 8.21 12.49
CA LEU A 187 4.27 7.23 12.33
C LEU A 187 4.99 7.48 11.00
N LEU A 188 4.25 7.67 9.92
CA LEU A 188 4.82 7.93 8.61
C LEU A 188 5.70 9.18 8.61
N LEU A 189 5.20 10.29 9.16
CA LEU A 189 5.96 11.53 9.23
C LEU A 189 7.23 11.36 10.08
N ARG A 190 7.15 10.64 11.21
CA ARG A 190 8.31 10.35 12.05
C ARG A 190 9.34 9.51 11.31
N LEU A 191 8.92 8.44 10.63
CA LEU A 191 9.82 7.57 9.87
C LEU A 191 10.47 8.33 8.70
N LEU A 192 9.71 9.20 8.03
CA LEU A 192 10.26 10.09 7.00
C LEU A 192 11.33 11.03 7.58
N VAL A 193 11.06 11.64 8.73
CA VAL A 193 12.03 12.53 9.40
C VAL A 193 13.28 11.74 9.83
N ASP A 194 13.13 10.59 10.46
CA ASP A 194 14.24 9.74 10.89
C ASP A 194 15.08 9.28 9.69
N TRP A 195 14.43 8.90 8.59
CA TRP A 195 15.10 8.57 7.34
C TRP A 195 15.87 9.75 6.76
N LEU A 196 15.25 10.93 6.64
CA LEU A 196 15.90 12.15 6.16
C LEU A 196 17.11 12.54 7.02
N HIS A 197 17.06 12.30 8.33
CA HIS A 197 18.18 12.49 9.23
C HIS A 197 19.33 11.48 9.02
N SER A 198 19.00 10.26 8.58
CA SER A 198 19.99 9.20 8.33
C SER A 198 20.73 9.35 7.00
N LEU A 199 20.22 10.19 6.08
CA LEU A 199 20.81 10.37 4.76
C LEU A 199 22.11 11.15 4.80
N ASP A 200 23.11 10.70 4.04
CA ASP A 200 24.30 11.48 3.75
C ASP A 200 23.95 12.71 2.91
N THR A 201 24.70 13.79 3.09
CA THR A 201 24.50 15.06 2.37
C THR A 201 24.63 14.89 0.86
N ASP A 202 25.45 13.97 0.39
CA ASP A 202 25.65 13.69 -1.03
C ASP A 202 24.43 12.99 -1.70
N PHE A 203 23.61 12.30 -0.91
CA PHE A 203 22.39 11.68 -1.41
C PHE A 203 21.23 12.69 -1.53
N ARG A 204 21.23 13.74 -0.71
CA ARG A 204 20.19 14.77 -0.70
C ARG A 204 20.23 15.58 -1.99
N GLY A 205 19.09 15.68 -2.67
CA GLY A 205 18.98 16.38 -3.97
C GLY A 205 19.41 15.55 -5.17
N SER A 206 19.82 14.30 -5.00
CA SER A 206 19.99 13.36 -6.10
C SER A 206 18.64 12.99 -6.73
N ASP A 207 18.66 12.53 -7.99
CA ASP A 207 17.44 12.04 -8.64
C ASP A 207 16.80 10.91 -7.84
N ASP A 208 17.61 10.04 -7.22
CA ASP A 208 17.14 8.93 -6.38
C ASP A 208 16.45 9.43 -5.11
N PHE A 209 16.92 10.50 -4.51
CA PHE A 209 16.28 11.15 -3.36
C PHE A 209 14.92 11.75 -3.75
N ILE A 210 14.86 12.45 -4.88
CA ILE A 210 13.62 13.04 -5.40
C ILE A 210 12.62 11.91 -5.75
N ASP A 211 13.07 10.86 -6.40
CA ASP A 211 12.24 9.71 -6.74
C ASP A 211 11.69 9.01 -5.49
N ALA A 212 12.50 8.87 -4.44
CA ALA A 212 12.08 8.33 -3.16
C ALA A 212 11.00 9.19 -2.48
N LEU A 213 11.19 10.51 -2.48
CA LEU A 213 10.21 11.44 -1.91
C LEU A 213 8.91 11.48 -2.70
N LEU A 214 8.98 11.42 -4.04
CA LEU A 214 7.80 11.34 -4.89
C LEU A 214 7.02 10.04 -4.65
N LEU A 215 7.70 8.94 -4.26
CA LEU A 215 7.03 7.72 -3.85
C LEU A 215 6.13 7.93 -2.63
N PHE A 216 6.57 8.72 -1.65
CA PHE A 216 5.73 9.09 -0.50
C PHE A 216 4.60 10.04 -0.87
N ALA A 217 4.75 10.81 -1.96
CA ALA A 217 3.75 11.77 -2.46
C ALA A 217 2.73 11.18 -3.43
N ASP A 218 2.91 9.93 -3.84
CA ASP A 218 2.13 9.33 -4.91
C ASP A 218 0.75 8.83 -4.45
N GLU A 219 -0.29 9.13 -5.24
CA GLU A 219 -1.68 8.73 -4.98
C GLU A 219 -1.89 7.22 -4.91
N SER A 220 -1.12 6.45 -5.64
CA SER A 220 -1.17 4.99 -5.67
C SER A 220 -0.10 4.35 -4.80
N ALA A 221 0.76 5.17 -4.20
CA ALA A 221 1.83 4.67 -3.37
C ALA A 221 1.30 4.06 -2.09
N MET A 222 2.09 3.17 -1.57
CA MET A 222 2.05 2.37 -0.35
C MET A 222 1.20 2.93 0.80
N LEU A 223 0.75 4.15 0.68
CA LEU A 223 0.16 4.93 1.73
C LEU A 223 -0.90 5.81 1.07
N GLY A 224 -2.09 5.33 0.88
CA GLY A 224 -3.25 6.16 0.53
C GLY A 224 -3.44 7.40 1.42
N TYR A 225 -2.53 7.60 2.36
CA TYR A 225 -2.39 8.70 3.30
C TYR A 225 -1.71 9.93 2.76
N ALA A 226 -0.72 9.74 1.86
CA ALA A 226 0.13 10.84 1.42
C ALA A 226 -0.67 11.89 0.65
N ARG A 227 -1.69 11.46 -0.09
CA ARG A 227 -2.52 12.35 -0.90
C ARG A 227 -3.17 13.48 -0.12
N ASP A 228 -3.71 13.17 1.06
CA ASP A 228 -4.46 14.13 1.87
C ASP A 228 -3.56 14.96 2.79
N HIS A 229 -2.25 14.63 2.84
CA HIS A 229 -1.30 15.23 3.78
C HIS A 229 -0.08 15.84 3.11
N MET A 230 -0.01 15.84 1.78
CA MET A 230 1.11 16.37 1.02
C MET A 230 0.61 17.29 -0.09
N GLU A 231 1.25 18.45 -0.21
CA GLU A 231 0.95 19.40 -1.26
C GLU A 231 2.21 20.15 -1.71
N VAL A 232 2.22 20.59 -2.96
CA VAL A 232 3.27 21.47 -3.49
C VAL A 232 2.80 22.91 -3.30
N GLN A 233 3.55 23.69 -2.52
CA GLN A 233 3.27 25.09 -2.27
C GLN A 233 4.38 25.99 -2.79
N TRP A 234 3.98 27.13 -3.36
CA TRP A 234 4.89 28.16 -3.82
C TRP A 234 4.87 29.35 -2.87
N TYR A 235 6.07 29.87 -2.58
CA TYR A 235 6.29 30.99 -1.66
C TYR A 235 7.08 32.10 -2.37
N PRO A 236 6.58 33.35 -2.40
CA PRO A 236 7.33 34.47 -2.98
C PRO A 236 8.50 34.83 -2.07
N LYS A 237 9.53 35.45 -2.65
CA LYS A 237 10.66 36.00 -1.91
C LYS A 237 10.20 36.88 -0.74
N GLY A 238 10.78 36.66 0.43
CA GLY A 238 10.47 37.37 1.68
C GLY A 238 9.30 36.78 2.46
N PHE A 239 8.65 35.73 1.97
CA PHE A 239 7.56 35.07 2.67
C PHE A 239 8.09 34.23 3.85
N TYR A 240 7.44 34.31 4.99
CA TYR A 240 7.72 33.47 6.16
C TYR A 240 7.02 32.11 5.94
N ILE A 241 7.81 31.07 5.64
CA ILE A 241 7.33 29.69 5.49
C ILE A 241 7.07 29.09 6.86
N ILE A 242 7.92 29.42 7.83
CA ILE A 242 7.82 29.04 9.25
C ILE A 242 8.09 30.29 10.10
N GLU A 243 7.27 30.49 11.13
CA GLU A 243 7.53 31.48 12.15
C GLU A 243 8.04 30.81 13.43
N GLN A 244 9.07 31.41 14.05
CA GLN A 244 9.60 30.93 15.33
C GLN A 244 8.53 31.02 16.42
N GLY A 245 8.41 29.98 17.24
CA GLY A 245 7.43 29.90 18.32
C GLY A 245 6.10 29.24 17.93
N GLU A 246 5.80 29.05 16.63
CA GLU A 246 4.61 28.35 16.21
C GLU A 246 4.66 26.85 16.56
N PRO A 247 3.50 26.19 16.70
CA PRO A 247 3.44 24.75 16.85
C PRO A 247 4.08 24.03 15.65
N ALA A 248 4.90 23.01 15.90
CA ALA A 248 5.54 22.24 14.85
C ALA A 248 4.59 21.13 14.37
N THR A 249 3.85 21.39 13.30
CA THR A 249 2.87 20.45 12.72
C THR A 249 3.18 20.05 11.28
N THR A 250 4.20 20.65 10.65
CA THR A 250 4.43 20.53 9.21
C THR A 250 5.94 20.42 8.95
N LEU A 251 6.31 19.58 7.98
CA LEU A 251 7.67 19.47 7.43
C LEU A 251 7.66 20.04 6.00
N TYR A 252 8.71 20.74 5.63
CA TYR A 252 8.86 21.31 4.29
C TYR A 252 10.13 20.79 3.63
N LEU A 253 10.02 20.32 2.40
CA LEU A 253 11.15 19.99 1.54
C LEU A 253 11.27 21.03 0.44
N ILE A 254 12.42 21.63 0.28
CA ILE A 254 12.68 22.63 -0.77
C ILE A 254 12.88 21.91 -2.10
N LEU A 255 11.97 22.13 -3.05
CA LEU A 255 12.05 21.59 -4.41
C LEU A 255 12.80 22.54 -5.35
N SER A 256 12.60 23.86 -5.18
CA SER A 256 13.30 24.90 -5.93
C SER A 256 13.38 26.17 -5.10
N GLY A 257 14.34 27.04 -5.42
CA GLY A 257 14.56 28.28 -4.67
C GLY A 257 15.50 28.10 -3.48
N CYS A 258 15.46 29.07 -2.57
CA CYS A 258 16.34 29.11 -1.41
C CYS A 258 15.59 29.72 -0.20
N VAL A 259 15.88 29.25 1.01
CA VAL A 259 15.33 29.79 2.25
C VAL A 259 16.45 30.18 3.21
N ASP A 260 16.22 31.21 4.02
CA ASP A 260 17.07 31.61 5.13
C ASP A 260 16.46 31.16 6.46
N VAL A 261 17.24 30.43 7.25
CA VAL A 261 16.89 30.08 8.62
C VAL A 261 17.41 31.15 9.57
N ILE A 262 16.49 31.80 10.29
CA ILE A 262 16.78 32.96 11.11
C ILE A 262 16.30 32.72 12.54
N ALA A 263 17.18 32.77 13.53
CA ALA A 263 16.78 32.74 14.93
C ALA A 263 16.59 34.18 15.46
N GLU A 264 15.53 34.37 16.23
CA GLU A 264 15.24 35.62 16.95
C GLU A 264 15.36 35.36 18.45
N ASP A 265 16.06 36.24 19.17
CA ASP A 265 16.18 36.20 20.63
C ASP A 265 15.02 36.95 21.31
N ASP A 266 14.92 36.85 22.65
CA ASP A 266 13.86 37.49 23.44
C ASP A 266 13.88 39.05 23.36
N ALA A 267 14.98 39.63 22.89
CA ALA A 267 15.13 41.08 22.67
C ALA A 267 14.76 41.48 21.23
N GLY A 268 14.36 40.52 20.36
CA GLY A 268 14.00 40.74 18.97
C GLY A 268 15.22 40.86 18.03
N ASN A 269 16.43 40.51 18.48
CA ASN A 269 17.60 40.50 17.63
C ASN A 269 17.61 39.26 16.77
N ARG A 270 17.75 39.44 15.45
CA ARG A 270 17.73 38.37 14.44
C ARG A 270 19.14 37.95 14.05
N ARG A 271 19.37 36.65 14.06
CA ARG A 271 20.62 36.05 13.63
C ARG A 271 20.35 35.05 12.52
N HIS A 272 20.92 35.30 11.34
CA HIS A 272 20.96 34.34 10.26
C HIS A 272 21.79 33.11 10.68
N LYS A 273 21.23 31.90 10.55
CA LYS A 273 21.91 30.65 10.87
C LYS A 273 22.51 30.02 9.61
N ILE A 274 21.68 29.83 8.59
CA ILE A 274 22.06 29.13 7.36
C ILE A 274 21.07 29.47 6.25
N SER A 275 21.51 29.38 5.00
CA SER A 275 20.65 29.36 3.81
C SER A 275 20.61 27.94 3.25
N LEU A 276 19.42 27.47 2.89
CA LEU A 276 19.16 26.12 2.42
C LEU A 276 18.47 26.16 1.05
N GLY A 277 18.94 25.34 0.13
CA GLY A 277 18.43 25.22 -1.23
C GLY A 277 17.67 23.90 -1.49
N PRO A 278 17.45 23.55 -2.76
CA PRO A 278 16.75 22.34 -3.14
C PRO A 278 17.36 21.06 -2.54
N GLY A 279 16.49 20.12 -2.14
CA GLY A 279 16.88 18.87 -1.50
C GLY A 279 17.06 18.97 0.02
N TYR A 280 17.04 20.19 0.58
CA TYR A 280 17.02 20.36 2.04
C TYR A 280 15.58 20.44 2.55
N PHE A 281 15.40 20.02 3.80
CA PHE A 281 14.13 20.14 4.50
C PHE A 281 14.26 21.07 5.71
N VAL A 282 13.13 21.66 6.10
CA VAL A 282 13.04 22.57 7.24
C VAL A 282 11.80 22.26 8.08
N GLY A 283 11.91 22.52 9.38
CA GLY A 283 10.83 22.28 10.34
C GLY A 283 10.93 20.94 11.08
N GLU A 284 11.94 20.13 10.81
CA GLU A 284 12.18 18.81 11.39
C GLU A 284 12.43 18.84 12.90
N VAL A 285 13.17 19.84 13.39
CA VAL A 285 13.60 19.91 14.79
C VAL A 285 12.40 19.98 15.74
N GLY A 286 11.42 20.82 15.42
CA GLY A 286 10.21 20.95 16.23
C GLY A 286 9.36 19.68 16.22
N LEU A 287 9.25 19.02 15.08
CA LEU A 287 8.51 17.77 14.90
C LEU A 287 9.17 16.62 15.66
N ALA A 288 10.48 16.44 15.53
CA ALA A 288 11.24 15.38 16.21
C ALA A 288 11.16 15.49 17.74
N ASN A 289 11.13 16.73 18.28
CA ASN A 289 11.18 16.97 19.71
C ASN A 289 9.83 17.33 20.34
N GLY A 290 8.76 17.45 19.56
CA GLY A 290 7.44 17.89 20.02
C GLY A 290 7.45 19.31 20.61
N LYS A 291 8.40 20.17 20.15
CA LYS A 291 8.59 21.54 20.63
C LYS A 291 8.13 22.56 19.57
N PRO A 292 7.79 23.78 19.97
CA PRO A 292 7.56 24.88 19.03
C PRO A 292 8.75 25.11 18.09
N ARG A 293 8.50 25.78 16.98
CA ARG A 293 9.50 26.17 15.99
C ARG A 293 10.63 26.95 16.64
N ASN A 294 11.87 26.55 16.41
CA ASN A 294 13.07 27.17 17.05
C ASN A 294 13.73 28.24 16.20
N ALA A 295 13.20 28.54 15.03
CA ALA A 295 13.67 29.57 14.13
C ALA A 295 12.59 29.94 13.11
N HIS A 296 12.68 31.11 12.53
CA HIS A 296 11.98 31.51 11.32
C HIS A 296 12.65 30.85 10.12
N VAL A 297 11.83 30.51 9.10
CA VAL A 297 12.29 30.12 7.77
C VAL A 297 11.65 31.06 6.78
N VAL A 298 12.47 31.82 6.07
CA VAL A 298 12.05 32.89 5.17
C VAL A 298 12.52 32.58 3.75
N ALA A 299 11.65 32.68 2.78
CA ALA A 299 12.00 32.51 1.38
C ALA A 299 13.01 33.60 0.94
N ALA A 300 14.28 33.23 0.71
CA ALA A 300 15.33 34.14 0.26
C ALA A 300 15.15 34.52 -1.23
N GLU A 301 14.50 33.66 -1.98
CA GLU A 301 14.03 33.86 -3.36
C GLU A 301 12.68 33.17 -3.55
N ASN A 302 12.09 33.24 -4.73
CA ASN A 302 10.85 32.49 -5.02
C ASN A 302 11.11 31.00 -4.84
N THR A 303 10.42 30.39 -3.89
CA THR A 303 10.69 29.04 -3.42
C THR A 303 9.48 28.15 -3.56
N THR A 304 9.69 26.92 -4.04
CA THR A 304 8.66 25.86 -4.07
C THR A 304 9.04 24.79 -3.09
N CYS A 305 8.10 24.40 -2.23
CA CYS A 305 8.28 23.32 -1.27
C CYS A 305 7.25 22.21 -1.51
N LEU A 306 7.67 20.98 -1.25
CA LEU A 306 6.75 19.89 -0.92
C LEU A 306 6.46 19.98 0.58
N VAL A 307 5.19 20.06 0.93
CA VAL A 307 4.71 20.31 2.30
C VAL A 307 4.07 19.04 2.83
N PHE A 308 4.53 18.57 3.97
CA PHE A 308 4.02 17.40 4.66
C PHE A 308 3.31 17.83 5.95
N SER A 309 2.02 17.56 6.07
CA SER A 309 1.25 17.86 7.26
C SER A 309 0.64 16.60 7.85
N PRO A 310 0.80 16.31 9.15
CA PRO A 310 0.16 15.17 9.81
C PRO A 310 -1.33 15.40 10.09
N ALA A 311 -1.82 16.61 9.90
CA ALA A 311 -3.25 16.91 10.01
C ALA A 311 -3.89 16.82 8.64
N ALA A 312 -5.06 16.17 8.53
CA ALA A 312 -5.87 16.22 7.33
C ALA A 312 -5.97 17.66 6.83
N PRO A 313 -5.93 17.91 5.50
CA PRO A 313 -6.08 19.25 4.98
C PRO A 313 -7.38 19.81 5.57
N THR A 314 -7.24 20.74 6.47
CA THR A 314 -8.37 21.45 7.00
C THR A 314 -8.90 22.28 5.85
N ASN A 315 -9.98 21.86 5.25
CA ASN A 315 -10.90 22.84 4.74
C ASN A 315 -11.17 23.78 5.91
N PHE A 316 -10.64 25.00 5.85
CA PHE A 316 -10.62 26.00 6.92
C PHE A 316 -12.01 26.50 7.34
N ALA A 317 -13.06 25.70 7.15
CA ALA A 317 -14.41 25.96 7.61
C ALA A 317 -14.80 24.91 8.66
N GLY A 318 -14.44 25.18 9.90
CA GLY A 318 -15.15 24.72 11.09
C GLY A 318 -14.83 23.32 11.62
N ARG A 319 -13.72 23.19 12.34
CA ARG A 319 -13.63 22.23 13.46
C ARG A 319 -13.09 22.96 14.70
N GLY A 320 -13.90 22.87 15.76
CA GLY A 320 -13.59 23.45 17.06
C GLY A 320 -12.39 22.81 17.75
N GLU A 321 -11.91 23.50 18.74
CA GLU A 321 -10.64 23.36 19.49
C GLU A 321 -10.51 22.12 20.41
N ASP A 322 -11.26 21.02 20.23
CA ASP A 322 -11.32 19.92 21.21
C ASP A 322 -10.88 18.54 20.68
N ALA A 323 -9.71 18.45 20.05
CA ALA A 323 -9.10 17.13 19.81
C ALA A 323 -7.80 16.99 20.62
N GLN A 324 -7.90 16.69 21.92
CA GLN A 324 -6.81 16.15 22.72
C GLN A 324 -6.47 14.74 22.22
N TYR A 325 -5.34 14.59 21.53
CA TYR A 325 -4.78 13.28 21.22
C TYR A 325 -3.75 12.89 22.28
N THR A 326 -4.04 11.88 23.05
CA THR A 326 -3.10 11.24 23.96
C THR A 326 -2.15 10.33 23.19
N VAL A 327 -0.85 10.48 23.44
CA VAL A 327 0.22 9.59 22.98
C VAL A 327 0.01 8.24 23.68
N GLY A 328 -0.38 7.21 22.94
CA GLY A 328 -0.59 5.87 23.49
C GLY A 328 -1.71 5.06 22.82
N ASP A 329 -2.45 5.65 21.92
CA ASP A 329 -3.49 4.93 21.22
C ASP A 329 -2.90 4.33 19.93
N THR A 330 -2.64 3.04 19.97
CA THR A 330 -2.70 2.20 18.77
C THR A 330 -4.13 2.35 18.27
N GLY A 331 -4.34 3.32 17.33
CA GLY A 331 -5.62 3.88 16.99
C GLY A 331 -6.71 2.86 16.73
N THR A 332 -7.43 2.51 17.76
CA THR A 332 -8.79 2.06 17.62
C THR A 332 -9.64 3.29 17.38
N ALA A 333 -9.66 3.78 16.15
CA ALA A 333 -10.78 4.58 15.71
C ALA A 333 -12.02 3.72 15.96
N ALA A 334 -12.83 4.13 16.90
CA ALA A 334 -14.13 3.55 17.19
C ALA A 334 -15.04 3.82 15.99
N GLY A 335 -14.97 2.96 15.00
CA GLY A 335 -15.76 2.94 13.78
C GLY A 335 -15.54 1.61 13.12
N ALA A 336 -16.51 0.82 13.09
CA ALA A 336 -16.90 -0.43 12.43
C ALA A 336 -15.89 -1.33 11.67
N ASN A 337 -14.62 -0.94 11.45
CA ASN A 337 -13.64 -1.69 10.64
C ASN A 337 -12.24 -1.70 11.26
N ALA A 338 -12.10 -2.20 12.47
CA ALA A 338 -10.77 -2.57 12.96
C ALA A 338 -10.27 -3.81 12.22
N ALA A 339 -8.97 -3.85 11.89
CA ALA A 339 -8.36 -5.05 11.31
C ALA A 339 -8.66 -6.28 12.18
N THR A 340 -9.05 -7.38 11.53
CA THR A 340 -9.30 -8.66 12.21
C THR A 340 -8.10 -9.60 12.10
N THR A 341 -7.14 -9.28 11.25
CA THR A 341 -5.97 -10.09 10.96
C THR A 341 -4.78 -9.20 10.66
N CYS A 342 -3.65 -9.47 11.28
CA CYS A 342 -2.37 -8.83 11.01
C CYS A 342 -1.34 -9.91 10.69
N ILE A 343 -0.70 -9.82 9.54
CA ILE A 343 0.34 -10.74 9.11
C ILE A 343 1.68 -10.02 9.16
N ASP A 344 2.58 -10.51 9.98
CA ASP A 344 3.98 -10.06 9.99
C ASP A 344 4.66 -10.56 8.72
N VAL A 345 5.13 -9.63 7.91
CA VAL A 345 5.84 -9.85 6.64
C VAL A 345 7.20 -9.15 6.63
N SER A 346 7.75 -8.82 7.80
CA SER A 346 9.02 -8.09 7.94
C SER A 346 10.17 -8.78 7.22
N ASP A 347 10.24 -10.11 7.24
CA ASP A 347 11.25 -10.91 6.53
C ASP A 347 11.04 -10.92 5.00
N PHE A 348 9.88 -10.45 4.52
CA PHE A 348 9.47 -10.46 3.11
C PHE A 348 9.40 -9.07 2.48
N VAL A 349 9.78 -8.03 3.21
CA VAL A 349 9.74 -6.64 2.74
C VAL A 349 10.58 -6.47 1.47
N GLN A 350 11.74 -7.10 1.39
CA GLN A 350 12.59 -7.03 0.21
C GLN A 350 11.95 -7.66 -1.04
N HIS A 351 11.14 -8.71 -0.89
CA HIS A 351 10.35 -9.29 -1.99
C HIS A 351 9.29 -8.29 -2.46
N LYS A 352 8.60 -7.64 -1.51
CA LYS A 352 7.61 -6.60 -1.82
C LYS A 352 8.23 -5.42 -2.55
N VAL A 353 9.38 -4.92 -2.11
CA VAL A 353 10.13 -3.84 -2.78
C VAL A 353 10.61 -4.27 -4.16
N ALA A 354 11.11 -5.51 -4.29
CA ALA A 354 11.51 -6.05 -5.58
C ALA A 354 10.34 -6.12 -6.57
N ALA A 355 9.14 -6.50 -6.09
CA ALA A 355 7.93 -6.51 -6.91
C ALA A 355 7.50 -5.09 -7.29
N LEU A 356 7.46 -4.14 -6.34
CA LEU A 356 7.17 -2.73 -6.63
C LEU A 356 8.11 -2.15 -7.68
N SER A 357 9.39 -2.53 -7.64
CA SER A 357 10.39 -2.07 -8.61
C SER A 357 10.13 -2.54 -10.05
N GLN A 358 9.24 -3.52 -10.24
CA GLN A 358 8.85 -3.99 -11.58
C GLN A 358 7.77 -3.10 -12.22
N HIS A 359 6.96 -2.42 -11.43
CA HIS A 359 5.94 -1.48 -11.90
C HIS A 359 6.53 -0.12 -12.34
N ARG A 360 7.52 -0.17 -13.22
CA ARG A 360 8.39 0.94 -13.62
C ARG A 360 7.68 2.10 -14.30
N THR A 361 6.53 1.84 -14.93
CA THR A 361 5.70 2.88 -15.53
C THR A 361 4.99 3.72 -14.47
N GLN A 362 4.80 3.15 -13.26
CA GLN A 362 4.07 3.76 -12.15
C GLN A 362 5.01 4.23 -11.04
N PHE A 363 6.05 3.47 -10.71
CA PHE A 363 6.95 3.75 -9.58
C PHE A 363 8.41 3.77 -10.00
N ARG A 364 9.18 4.67 -9.38
CA ARG A 364 10.63 4.75 -9.56
C ARG A 364 11.36 4.14 -8.36
N VAL A 365 10.81 3.03 -7.84
CA VAL A 365 11.40 2.30 -6.72
C VAL A 365 12.52 1.40 -7.20
N ARG A 366 13.60 1.34 -6.43
CA ARG A 366 14.71 0.40 -6.64
C ARG A 366 15.04 -0.34 -5.35
N PRO A 367 15.42 -1.63 -5.40
CA PRO A 367 15.95 -2.31 -4.25
C PRO A 367 17.15 -1.54 -3.66
N GLY A 368 17.19 -1.41 -2.35
CA GLY A 368 18.25 -0.68 -1.65
C GLY A 368 18.07 0.84 -1.60
N MET A 369 16.96 1.38 -2.14
CA MET A 369 16.67 2.82 -2.13
C MET A 369 16.37 3.36 -0.71
N PHE A 370 15.82 2.52 0.15
CA PHE A 370 15.49 2.86 1.54
C PHE A 370 16.23 1.95 2.52
N PRO A 371 16.56 2.44 3.74
CA PRO A 371 17.06 1.59 4.81
C PRO A 371 16.09 0.44 5.12
N GLU A 372 16.63 -0.76 5.32
CA GLU A 372 15.83 -1.96 5.57
C GLU A 372 14.94 -1.82 6.82
N ALA A 373 15.47 -1.24 7.90
CA ALA A 373 14.69 -1.00 9.12
C ALA A 373 13.46 -0.11 8.85
N MET A 374 13.60 0.93 8.03
CA MET A 374 12.49 1.79 7.64
C MET A 374 11.44 1.02 6.82
N LEU A 375 11.90 0.18 5.89
CA LEU A 375 11.00 -0.65 5.10
C LEU A 375 10.26 -1.68 5.98
N GLN A 376 10.94 -2.26 6.96
CA GLN A 376 10.32 -3.18 7.93
C GLN A 376 9.27 -2.48 8.77
N ASP A 377 9.55 -1.28 9.26
CA ASP A 377 8.58 -0.48 10.03
C ASP A 377 7.34 -0.07 9.21
N LEU A 378 7.53 0.25 7.91
CA LEU A 378 6.44 0.71 7.04
C LEU A 378 5.66 -0.44 6.39
N LEU A 379 6.34 -1.49 5.98
CA LEU A 379 5.82 -2.55 5.12
C LEU A 379 5.88 -3.93 5.77
N GLY A 380 6.43 -4.03 6.97
CA GLY A 380 6.66 -5.31 7.66
C GLY A 380 5.39 -5.95 8.21
N ALA A 381 4.25 -5.28 8.16
CA ALA A 381 2.96 -5.82 8.55
C ALA A 381 1.89 -5.53 7.50
N GLU A 382 1.08 -6.52 7.16
CA GLU A 382 -0.08 -6.37 6.31
C GLU A 382 -1.34 -6.69 7.11
N TYR A 383 -2.35 -5.81 6.96
CA TYR A 383 -3.56 -5.85 7.78
C TYR A 383 -4.77 -6.17 6.92
N PHE A 384 -5.68 -6.96 7.49
CA PHE A 384 -6.85 -7.44 6.79
C PHE A 384 -8.09 -7.45 7.68
N VAL A 385 -9.25 -7.32 7.04
CA VAL A 385 -10.56 -7.60 7.64
C VAL A 385 -11.08 -8.93 7.08
N GLN A 386 -11.23 -9.94 7.92
CA GLN A 386 -11.87 -11.19 7.50
C GLN A 386 -13.39 -10.98 7.36
N VAL A 387 -13.89 -11.06 6.13
CA VAL A 387 -15.30 -10.80 5.78
C VAL A 387 -16.10 -12.10 5.75
N LEU A 388 -15.49 -13.19 5.32
CA LEU A 388 -16.11 -14.52 5.20
C LEU A 388 -15.21 -15.60 5.79
N PRO A 389 -15.68 -16.37 6.79
CA PRO A 389 -16.70 -15.97 7.73
C PRO A 389 -16.21 -14.79 8.60
N PRO A 390 -17.08 -13.95 9.14
CA PRO A 390 -16.64 -12.85 10.03
C PRO A 390 -15.86 -13.40 11.23
N LYS A 391 -14.77 -12.72 11.63
CA LYS A 391 -13.87 -13.19 12.69
C LYS A 391 -13.39 -12.03 13.58
N THR A 392 -13.02 -12.36 14.82
CA THR A 392 -12.23 -11.53 15.72
C THR A 392 -10.74 -11.56 15.33
N PHE A 393 -9.94 -10.65 15.87
CA PHE A 393 -8.52 -10.47 15.53
C PHE A 393 -7.71 -11.78 15.58
N SER A 394 -6.81 -11.99 14.63
CA SER A 394 -5.91 -13.13 14.49
C SER A 394 -4.63 -12.73 13.75
N THR A 395 -3.54 -13.43 14.04
CA THR A 395 -2.27 -13.34 13.30
C THR A 395 -2.10 -14.44 12.25
N GLU A 396 -3.13 -15.26 12.03
CA GLU A 396 -3.15 -16.41 11.14
C GLU A 396 -4.24 -16.26 10.07
N LEU A 397 -3.98 -16.65 8.85
CA LEU A 397 -5.00 -16.71 7.79
C LEU A 397 -5.93 -17.91 7.97
N LEU A 398 -5.39 -19.07 8.35
CA LEU A 398 -6.17 -20.27 8.68
C LEU A 398 -5.84 -20.78 10.09
N PRO A 399 -6.81 -21.34 10.84
CA PRO A 399 -6.55 -21.98 12.14
C PRO A 399 -5.64 -23.19 11.97
N GLY A 400 -4.62 -23.30 12.83
CA GLY A 400 -3.72 -24.46 12.85
C GLY A 400 -2.69 -24.50 11.74
N GLU A 401 -2.42 -23.35 11.10
CA GLU A 401 -1.28 -23.24 10.18
C GLU A 401 0.03 -23.64 10.85
N PRO A 402 0.97 -24.27 10.14
CA PRO A 402 2.27 -24.62 10.68
C PRO A 402 2.99 -23.39 11.25
N SER A 403 3.69 -23.56 12.38
CA SER A 403 4.33 -22.45 13.09
C SER A 403 5.37 -21.67 12.28
N HIS A 404 5.89 -22.25 11.20
CA HIS A 404 6.82 -21.54 10.31
C HIS A 404 6.17 -20.46 9.43
N PHE A 405 4.82 -20.41 9.40
CA PHE A 405 4.09 -19.29 8.79
C PHE A 405 3.95 -18.09 9.71
N PHE A 406 4.29 -18.22 10.99
CA PHE A 406 4.11 -17.16 11.98
C PHE A 406 5.41 -16.38 12.17
N GLY A 407 5.32 -15.06 12.15
CA GLY A 407 6.33 -14.18 12.70
C GLY A 407 6.24 -14.16 14.25
N PRO A 408 7.23 -13.59 14.96
CA PRO A 408 7.15 -13.44 16.41
C PRO A 408 5.90 -12.65 16.79
N ALA A 409 5.22 -13.11 17.81
CA ALA A 409 4.07 -12.40 18.36
C ALA A 409 4.50 -10.99 18.81
N ILE A 410 3.78 -9.96 18.35
CA ILE A 410 3.96 -8.56 18.77
C ILE A 410 3.48 -8.39 20.20
#